data_8ef47cfed6bbb8b41cafe4db2253ccdd
#
_entry.id   8ef47cfed6bbb8b41cafe4db2253ccdd
#
_cell.length_a   1.000
_cell.length_b   1.000
_cell.length_c   1.000
_cell.angle_alpha   90.00
_cell.angle_beta   90.00
_cell.angle_gamma   90.00
#
_symmetry.space_group_name_H-M   'P 1'
#
loop_
_entity.id
_entity.type
_entity.pdbx_description
1 polymer ?
#
loop_
_entity_poly.entity_id
_entity_poly.type
_entity_poly.pdbx_seq_one_letter_code
_entity_poly.pdbx_strand_id
1 'polypeptide(L)'
;MRARNGFAEIYGALHARDGRPTDAYAAFCGQLKVDWHFCEPADPQAKGAVERLQGYLETNFEPGRRFASELDFSLQLDAWFERANARMHKTLRARPIDRLLEEREVMRALPSTEPDSDRRWVTRIPPDPYLRFDRNDYSLDSRLVGRRVEVRASQRELVAVCLDTDELACRHQRSFAKNRTITALEHARALRERHGESDEGEAWSSSAPWPSTTS
;
A
#
# COMPACT_ATOMS: atom_id res chain seq x y z
N MET A 1 15.19 -5.71 10.26
CA MET A 1 13.97 -5.61 9.41
C MET A 1 14.40 -5.20 8.01
N ARG A 2 14.27 -6.06 6.98
CA ARG A 2 14.65 -5.66 5.61
C ARG A 2 13.64 -4.63 5.13
N ALA A 3 14.07 -3.41 4.88
CA ALA A 3 13.23 -2.42 4.20
C ALA A 3 12.78 -3.03 2.86
N ARG A 4 11.50 -3.36 2.74
CA ARG A 4 10.93 -3.76 1.46
C ARG A 4 10.98 -2.53 0.57
N ASN A 5 11.58 -2.68 -0.59
CA ASN A 5 11.59 -1.64 -1.58
C ASN A 5 10.14 -1.44 -2.08
N GLY A 6 9.49 -0.35 -1.68
CA GLY A 6 8.09 -0.08 -2.02
C GLY A 6 7.82 -0.09 -3.54
N PHE A 7 8.82 0.26 -4.34
CA PHE A 7 8.73 0.15 -5.81
C PHE A 7 8.59 -1.29 -6.28
N ALA A 8 9.28 -2.25 -5.65
CA ALA A 8 9.15 -3.66 -6.00
C ALA A 8 7.78 -4.24 -5.65
N GLU A 9 7.06 -3.66 -4.69
CA GLU A 9 5.69 -4.05 -4.38
C GLU A 9 4.68 -3.55 -5.43
N ILE A 10 4.95 -2.40 -6.04
CA ILE A 10 4.07 -1.79 -7.05
C ILE A 10 4.37 -2.33 -8.44
N TYR A 11 5.64 -2.35 -8.83
CA TYR A 11 6.08 -2.67 -10.20
C TYR A 11 6.67 -4.07 -10.34
N GLY A 12 6.69 -4.88 -9.29
CA GLY A 12 7.34 -6.18 -9.28
C GLY A 12 8.86 -6.08 -9.24
N ALA A 13 9.56 -6.94 -9.99
CA ALA A 13 11.01 -6.84 -10.10
C ALA A 13 11.40 -5.56 -10.84
N LEU A 14 12.32 -4.77 -10.28
CA LEU A 14 12.76 -3.51 -10.91
C LEU A 14 13.67 -3.74 -12.09
N HIS A 15 14.39 -4.84 -12.11
CA HIS A 15 15.29 -5.21 -13.20
C HIS A 15 15.28 -6.71 -13.46
N ALA A 16 15.58 -7.08 -14.69
CA ALA A 16 15.86 -8.46 -15.06
C ALA A 16 17.26 -8.88 -14.57
N ARG A 17 17.59 -10.18 -14.69
CA ARG A 17 18.89 -10.73 -14.26
C ARG A 17 20.09 -10.11 -14.99
N ASP A 18 19.87 -9.52 -16.15
CA ASP A 18 20.88 -8.81 -16.96
C ASP A 18 21.12 -7.36 -16.51
N GLY A 19 20.51 -6.90 -15.43
CA GLY A 19 20.63 -5.55 -14.91
C GLY A 19 19.84 -4.49 -15.67
N ARG A 20 18.98 -4.89 -16.62
CA ARG A 20 18.10 -3.94 -17.32
C ARG A 20 16.83 -3.68 -16.52
N PRO A 21 16.28 -2.46 -16.57
CA PRO A 21 15.01 -2.16 -15.93
C PRO A 21 13.88 -2.97 -16.59
N THR A 22 12.89 -3.35 -15.81
CA THR A 22 11.65 -3.87 -16.38
C THR A 22 10.91 -2.76 -17.12
N ASP A 23 10.09 -3.13 -18.12
CA ASP A 23 9.32 -2.14 -18.90
C ASP A 23 8.46 -1.23 -18.02
N ALA A 24 7.83 -1.79 -16.99
CA ALA A 24 7.02 -1.03 -16.03
C ALA A 24 7.85 0.00 -15.26
N TYR A 25 9.05 -0.39 -14.81
CA TYR A 25 9.94 0.53 -14.09
C TYR A 25 10.55 1.59 -15.03
N ALA A 26 10.91 1.21 -16.24
CA ALA A 26 11.40 2.14 -17.26
C ALA A 26 10.33 3.17 -17.64
N ALA A 27 9.07 2.75 -17.80
CA ALA A 27 7.95 3.64 -18.07
C ALA A 27 7.72 4.64 -16.92
N PHE A 28 7.79 4.17 -15.68
CA PHE A 28 7.70 5.02 -14.49
C PHE A 28 8.81 6.07 -14.45
N CYS A 29 10.07 5.66 -14.66
CA CYS A 29 11.19 6.60 -14.72
C CYS A 29 11.06 7.58 -15.87
N GLY A 30 10.63 7.10 -17.05
CA GLY A 30 10.38 7.95 -18.21
C GLY A 30 9.28 8.99 -17.97
N GLN A 31 8.20 8.63 -17.29
CA GLN A 31 7.13 9.57 -16.94
C GLN A 31 7.63 10.66 -15.97
N LEU A 32 8.45 10.31 -15.00
CA LEU A 32 9.04 11.26 -14.05
C LEU A 32 10.28 11.98 -14.62
N LYS A 33 10.78 11.56 -15.79
CA LYS A 33 12.01 12.05 -16.41
C LYS A 33 13.22 11.94 -15.47
N VAL A 34 13.31 10.81 -14.76
CA VAL A 34 14.42 10.44 -13.88
C VAL A 34 15.17 9.26 -14.47
N ASP A 35 16.48 9.22 -14.24
CA ASP A 35 17.31 8.09 -14.61
C ASP A 35 17.35 7.07 -13.47
N TRP A 36 17.73 5.83 -13.80
CA TRP A 36 17.94 4.75 -12.85
C TRP A 36 19.41 4.35 -12.79
N HIS A 37 19.83 3.91 -11.64
CA HIS A 37 21.13 3.29 -11.45
C HIS A 37 20.97 2.05 -10.57
N PHE A 38 21.33 0.90 -11.09
CA PHE A 38 21.39 -0.34 -10.31
C PHE A 38 22.80 -0.53 -9.81
N CYS A 39 22.95 -0.65 -8.48
CA CYS A 39 24.25 -0.93 -7.89
C CYS A 39 24.73 -2.32 -8.29
N GLU A 40 26.05 -2.48 -8.42
CA GLU A 40 26.67 -3.80 -8.63
C GLU A 40 26.25 -4.78 -7.53
N PRO A 41 26.01 -6.05 -7.88
CA PRO A 41 25.76 -7.08 -6.88
C PRO A 41 26.89 -7.16 -5.86
N ALA A 42 26.54 -7.24 -4.58
CA ALA A 42 27.47 -7.31 -3.45
C ALA A 42 28.35 -6.05 -3.24
N ASP A 43 27.99 -4.89 -3.77
CA ASP A 43 28.62 -3.62 -3.40
C ASP A 43 27.95 -3.03 -2.13
N PRO A 44 28.53 -3.18 -0.94
CA PRO A 44 27.97 -2.65 0.28
C PRO A 44 28.09 -1.12 0.36
N GLN A 45 28.99 -0.51 -0.39
CA GLN A 45 29.24 0.93 -0.32
C GLN A 45 28.19 1.75 -1.07
N ALA A 46 27.57 1.18 -2.08
CA ALA A 46 26.51 1.82 -2.86
C ALA A 46 25.27 2.21 -2.01
N LYS A 47 25.00 1.46 -0.93
CA LYS A 47 23.94 1.77 0.05
C LYS A 47 24.37 2.63 1.23
N GLY A 48 25.64 2.93 1.36
CA GLY A 48 26.21 3.55 2.55
C GLY A 48 25.60 4.91 2.89
N ALA A 49 25.06 5.66 1.91
CA ALA A 49 24.38 6.93 2.18
C ALA A 49 23.01 6.72 2.86
N VAL A 50 22.23 5.74 2.39
CA VAL A 50 20.90 5.41 2.95
C VAL A 50 21.04 4.81 4.35
N GLU A 51 22.01 3.90 4.53
CA GLU A 51 22.28 3.27 5.83
C GLU A 51 22.77 4.30 6.87
N ARG A 52 23.62 5.25 6.45
CA ARG A 52 24.02 6.37 7.33
C ARG A 52 22.84 7.27 7.70
N LEU A 53 21.92 7.53 6.80
CA LEU A 53 20.73 8.31 7.09
C LEU A 53 19.82 7.57 8.08
N GLN A 54 19.59 6.28 7.89
CA GLN A 54 18.83 5.44 8.83
C GLN A 54 19.49 5.44 10.22
N GLY A 55 20.79 5.16 10.30
CA GLY A 55 21.52 5.21 11.56
C GLY A 55 21.53 6.60 12.22
N TYR A 56 21.49 7.67 11.41
CA TYR A 56 21.37 9.03 11.93
C TYR A 56 19.99 9.29 12.55
N LEU A 57 18.92 8.79 11.97
CA LEU A 57 17.57 8.84 12.55
C LEU A 57 17.48 8.05 13.85
N GLU A 58 17.93 6.79 13.83
CA GLU A 58 17.93 5.90 14.97
C GLU A 58 18.73 6.45 16.18
N THR A 59 19.82 7.14 15.90
CA THR A 59 20.68 7.65 16.98
C THR A 59 20.36 9.08 17.42
N ASN A 60 19.71 9.91 16.60
CA ASN A 60 19.51 11.32 16.89
C ASN A 60 18.04 11.75 16.98
N PHE A 61 17.12 10.98 16.39
CA PHE A 61 15.68 11.27 16.46
C PHE A 61 14.97 10.40 17.49
N GLU A 62 15.16 9.08 17.45
CA GLU A 62 14.39 8.13 18.27
C GLU A 62 14.71 8.17 19.78
N PRO A 63 15.97 8.37 20.24
CA PRO A 63 16.29 8.25 21.65
C PRO A 63 15.50 9.19 22.54
N GLY A 64 14.89 8.62 23.59
CA GLY A 64 14.13 9.36 24.60
C GLY A 64 12.75 9.85 24.18
N ARG A 65 12.31 9.54 22.96
CA ARG A 65 10.98 9.90 22.47
C ARG A 65 9.95 8.83 22.76
N ARG A 66 8.71 9.26 22.87
CA ARG A 66 7.52 8.40 22.93
C ARG A 66 6.54 8.89 21.88
N PHE A 67 5.89 7.96 21.20
CA PHE A 67 4.94 8.25 20.13
C PHE A 67 3.57 7.69 20.53
N ALA A 68 2.58 8.58 20.62
CA ALA A 68 1.21 8.20 20.97
C ALA A 68 0.45 7.58 19.79
N SER A 69 0.83 7.94 18.56
CA SER A 69 0.21 7.48 17.31
C SER A 69 1.16 7.67 16.12
N GLU A 70 0.80 7.12 14.95
CA GLU A 70 1.53 7.39 13.69
C GLU A 70 1.53 8.87 13.32
N LEU A 71 0.44 9.58 13.60
CA LEU A 71 0.36 11.03 13.37
C LEU A 71 1.32 11.78 14.29
N ASP A 72 1.37 11.44 15.57
CA ASP A 72 2.30 12.05 16.52
C ASP A 72 3.76 11.78 16.14
N PHE A 73 4.07 10.55 15.69
CA PHE A 73 5.39 10.22 15.14
C PHE A 73 5.75 11.14 13.96
N SER A 74 4.84 11.29 12.99
CA SER A 74 5.07 12.11 11.80
C SER A 74 5.29 13.58 12.18
N LEU A 75 4.49 14.15 13.05
CA LEU A 75 4.63 15.53 13.50
C LEU A 75 5.96 15.77 14.24
N GLN A 76 6.36 14.84 15.10
CA GLN A 76 7.64 14.94 15.80
C GLN A 76 8.83 14.79 14.83
N LEU A 77 8.71 13.94 13.81
CA LEU A 77 9.73 13.72 12.79
C LEU A 77 9.89 14.99 11.92
N ASP A 78 8.79 15.57 11.45
CA ASP A 78 8.80 16.80 10.65
C ASP A 78 9.46 17.96 11.40
N ALA A 79 9.04 18.18 12.64
CA ALA A 79 9.65 19.21 13.50
C ALA A 79 11.14 18.95 13.78
N TRP A 80 11.57 17.70 13.81
CA TRP A 80 12.98 17.35 13.95
C TRP A 80 13.75 17.61 12.66
N PHE A 81 13.19 17.27 11.48
CA PHE A 81 13.79 17.54 10.18
C PHE A 81 13.98 19.04 9.96
N GLU A 82 13.01 19.87 10.30
CA GLU A 82 13.14 21.32 10.21
C GLU A 82 14.36 21.82 10.99
N ARG A 83 14.52 21.38 12.24
CA ARG A 83 15.68 21.74 13.07
C ARG A 83 16.99 21.18 12.54
N ALA A 84 16.99 19.92 12.06
CA ALA A 84 18.19 19.28 11.52
C ALA A 84 18.67 19.97 10.24
N ASN A 85 17.75 20.32 9.36
CA ASN A 85 18.04 20.98 8.08
C ASN A 85 18.41 22.45 8.22
N ALA A 86 18.04 23.10 9.33
CA ALA A 86 18.43 24.47 9.64
C ALA A 86 19.84 24.59 10.25
N ARG A 87 20.49 23.47 10.62
CA ARG A 87 21.84 23.50 11.21
C ARG A 87 22.92 23.62 10.14
N MET A 88 23.99 24.33 10.47
CA MET A 88 25.20 24.36 9.64
C MET A 88 25.83 22.96 9.59
N HIS A 89 25.89 22.37 8.41
CA HIS A 89 26.51 21.08 8.19
C HIS A 89 28.01 21.25 7.92
N LYS A 90 28.87 20.62 8.74
CA LYS A 90 30.32 20.83 8.69
C LYS A 90 30.93 20.49 7.33
N THR A 91 30.53 19.38 6.74
CA THR A 91 31.06 18.95 5.44
C THR A 91 30.51 19.78 4.28
N LEU A 92 29.22 20.12 4.29
CA LEU A 92 28.60 20.94 3.26
C LEU A 92 28.99 22.43 3.40
N ARG A 93 29.45 22.85 4.57
CA ARG A 93 29.70 24.25 4.93
C ARG A 93 28.51 25.18 4.64
N ALA A 94 27.30 24.61 4.73
CA ALA A 94 26.03 25.28 4.48
C ALA A 94 24.92 24.61 5.32
N ARG A 95 23.78 25.25 5.42
CA ARG A 95 22.57 24.60 5.93
C ARG A 95 21.92 23.79 4.81
N PRO A 96 21.51 22.55 5.05
CA PRO A 96 20.83 21.74 4.03
C PRO A 96 19.62 22.44 3.39
N ILE A 97 18.86 23.23 4.19
CA ILE A 97 17.70 23.97 3.66
C ILE A 97 18.08 25.04 2.62
N ASP A 98 19.21 25.72 2.81
CA ASP A 98 19.66 26.75 1.87
C ASP A 98 20.06 26.09 0.54
N ARG A 99 20.74 24.93 0.59
CA ARG A 99 21.09 24.16 -0.61
C ARG A 99 19.87 23.60 -1.32
N LEU A 100 18.86 23.16 -0.58
CA LEU A 100 17.60 22.71 -1.19
C LEU A 100 16.89 23.84 -1.94
N LEU A 101 16.94 25.06 -1.43
CA LEU A 101 16.35 26.21 -2.13
C LEU A 101 17.08 26.50 -3.44
N GLU A 102 18.41 26.47 -3.45
CA GLU A 102 19.22 26.59 -4.66
C GLU A 102 18.91 25.47 -5.68
N GLU A 103 18.80 24.22 -5.22
CA GLU A 103 18.46 23.08 -6.09
C GLU A 103 17.06 23.20 -6.69
N ARG A 104 16.08 23.70 -5.94
CA ARG A 104 14.70 23.86 -6.44
C ARG A 104 14.59 24.78 -7.65
N GLU A 105 15.48 25.74 -7.79
CA GLU A 105 15.50 26.64 -8.95
C GLU A 105 15.85 25.93 -10.25
N VAL A 106 16.62 24.83 -10.17
CA VAL A 106 17.04 24.03 -11.32
C VAL A 106 16.28 22.71 -11.44
N MET A 107 15.47 22.33 -10.45
CA MET A 107 14.63 21.14 -10.51
C MET A 107 13.53 21.30 -11.56
N ARG A 108 13.26 20.23 -12.27
CA ARG A 108 12.12 20.17 -13.20
C ARG A 108 10.81 20.07 -12.42
N ALA A 109 9.76 20.69 -12.95
CA ALA A 109 8.42 20.48 -12.43
C ALA A 109 8.01 19.00 -12.57
N LEU A 110 7.28 18.51 -11.58
CA LEU A 110 6.67 17.18 -11.67
C LEU A 110 5.65 17.15 -12.84
N PRO A 111 5.48 16.01 -13.50
CA PRO A 111 4.46 15.86 -14.53
C PRO A 111 3.07 16.13 -13.95
N SER A 112 2.18 16.69 -14.76
CA SER A 112 0.79 16.96 -14.36
C SER A 112 -0.03 15.70 -14.11
N THR A 113 0.40 14.58 -14.68
CA THR A 113 -0.23 13.27 -14.50
C THR A 113 0.57 12.46 -13.50
N GLU A 114 -0.08 12.04 -12.43
CA GLU A 114 0.54 11.15 -11.45
C GLU A 114 0.88 9.79 -12.08
N PRO A 115 2.01 9.17 -11.73
CA PRO A 115 2.33 7.82 -12.17
C PRO A 115 1.27 6.82 -11.69
N ASP A 116 0.90 5.89 -12.58
CA ASP A 116 0.02 4.79 -12.21
C ASP A 116 0.76 3.86 -11.24
N SER A 117 0.38 3.92 -9.98
CA SER A 117 0.93 3.09 -8.89
C SER A 117 -0.02 1.96 -8.50
N ASP A 118 -1.08 1.73 -9.28
CA ASP A 118 -2.07 0.74 -8.97
C ASP A 118 -1.55 -0.68 -9.23
N ARG A 119 -1.78 -1.54 -8.28
CA ARG A 119 -1.52 -2.95 -8.46
C ARG A 119 -2.67 -3.58 -9.24
N ARG A 120 -2.34 -4.29 -10.33
CA ARG A 120 -3.33 -4.98 -11.18
C ARG A 120 -3.01 -6.46 -11.28
N TRP A 121 -4.04 -7.28 -11.23
CA TRP A 121 -3.93 -8.72 -11.48
C TRP A 121 -5.28 -9.30 -11.89
N VAL A 122 -5.23 -10.45 -12.52
CA VAL A 122 -6.43 -11.20 -12.89
C VAL A 122 -6.59 -12.38 -11.94
N THR A 123 -7.82 -12.59 -11.48
CA THR A 123 -8.17 -13.73 -10.63
C THR A 123 -9.57 -14.25 -11.01
N ARG A 124 -9.94 -15.37 -10.43
CA ARG A 124 -11.30 -15.93 -10.53
C ARG A 124 -12.03 -15.69 -9.22
N ILE A 125 -13.31 -15.28 -9.29
CA ILE A 125 -14.13 -15.12 -8.08
C ILE A 125 -14.37 -16.52 -7.47
N PRO A 126 -13.94 -16.73 -6.20
CA PRO A 126 -14.10 -18.03 -5.54
C PRO A 126 -15.58 -18.29 -5.16
N PRO A 127 -15.93 -19.55 -4.80
CA PRO A 127 -17.28 -19.89 -4.31
C PRO A 127 -17.71 -19.07 -3.09
N ASP A 128 -16.78 -18.82 -2.17
CA ASP A 128 -16.91 -17.78 -1.13
C ASP A 128 -16.45 -16.45 -1.74
N PRO A 129 -17.39 -15.53 -2.09
CA PRO A 129 -17.09 -14.38 -2.96
C PRO A 129 -16.35 -13.28 -2.20
N TYR A 130 -15.17 -13.60 -1.70
CA TYR A 130 -14.26 -12.66 -1.07
C TYR A 130 -12.89 -12.67 -1.73
N LEU A 131 -12.34 -11.48 -1.91
CA LEU A 131 -11.00 -11.25 -2.43
C LEU A 131 -10.07 -10.88 -1.28
N ARG A 132 -8.99 -11.64 -1.10
CA ARG A 132 -7.99 -11.33 -0.09
C ARG A 132 -6.92 -10.40 -0.64
N PHE A 133 -6.80 -9.23 -0.02
CA PHE A 133 -5.77 -8.24 -0.35
C PHE A 133 -5.29 -7.52 0.91
N ASP A 134 -3.97 -7.35 1.07
CA ASP A 134 -3.33 -6.71 2.23
C ASP A 134 -3.82 -7.25 3.60
N ARG A 135 -4.02 -8.57 3.69
CA ARG A 135 -4.56 -9.26 4.88
C ARG A 135 -6.00 -8.88 5.24
N ASN A 136 -6.74 -8.30 4.32
CA ASN A 136 -8.17 -8.02 4.47
C ASN A 136 -8.95 -8.80 3.43
N ASP A 137 -10.19 -9.12 3.73
CA ASP A 137 -11.11 -9.81 2.83
C ASP A 137 -12.16 -8.80 2.36
N TYR A 138 -12.31 -8.65 1.04
CA TYR A 138 -13.23 -7.72 0.40
C TYR A 138 -14.30 -8.49 -0.35
N SER A 139 -15.57 -8.21 -0.07
CA SER A 139 -16.67 -8.92 -0.72
C SER A 139 -16.75 -8.63 -2.21
N LEU A 140 -17.14 -9.64 -2.98
CA LEU A 140 -17.43 -9.56 -4.41
C LEU A 140 -18.90 -9.89 -4.65
N ASP A 141 -19.44 -9.48 -5.80
CA ASP A 141 -20.79 -9.85 -6.19
C ASP A 141 -20.91 -11.37 -6.36
N SER A 142 -21.76 -12.00 -5.56
CA SER A 142 -21.97 -13.45 -5.55
C SER A 142 -22.56 -14.00 -6.86
N ARG A 143 -23.22 -13.14 -7.66
CA ARG A 143 -23.76 -13.51 -8.97
C ARG A 143 -22.66 -13.79 -10.00
N LEU A 144 -21.48 -13.24 -9.78
CA LEU A 144 -20.32 -13.37 -10.66
C LEU A 144 -19.34 -14.47 -10.21
N VAL A 145 -19.70 -15.31 -9.24
CA VAL A 145 -18.86 -16.44 -8.80
C VAL A 145 -18.44 -17.31 -9.98
N GLY A 146 -17.15 -17.66 -10.01
CA GLY A 146 -16.54 -18.45 -11.09
C GLY A 146 -16.08 -17.62 -12.29
N ARG A 147 -16.49 -16.35 -12.42
CA ARG A 147 -16.01 -15.45 -13.49
C ARG A 147 -14.58 -14.99 -13.24
N ARG A 148 -13.89 -14.61 -14.30
CA ARG A 148 -12.57 -13.99 -14.24
C ARG A 148 -12.74 -12.49 -14.13
N VAL A 149 -12.03 -11.90 -13.17
CA VAL A 149 -12.03 -10.46 -12.93
C VAL A 149 -10.62 -9.89 -13.00
N GLU A 150 -10.49 -8.70 -13.54
CA GLU A 150 -9.33 -7.87 -13.34
C GLU A 150 -9.54 -7.06 -12.05
N VAL A 151 -8.59 -7.18 -11.14
CA VAL A 151 -8.58 -6.42 -9.89
C VAL A 151 -7.56 -5.30 -10.01
N ARG A 152 -7.99 -4.10 -9.63
CA ARG A 152 -7.17 -2.91 -9.52
C ARG A 152 -7.19 -2.40 -8.09
N ALA A 153 -6.04 -2.35 -7.45
CA ALA A 153 -5.88 -1.82 -6.11
C ALA A 153 -5.03 -0.55 -6.13
N SER A 154 -5.66 0.57 -5.88
CA SER A 154 -5.03 1.88 -5.73
C SER A 154 -4.65 2.16 -4.27
N GLN A 155 -4.13 3.36 -3.99
CA GLN A 155 -3.94 3.83 -2.63
C GLN A 155 -5.28 4.05 -1.88
N ARG A 156 -6.39 4.26 -2.60
CA ARG A 156 -7.68 4.65 -2.01
C ARG A 156 -8.74 3.58 -2.10
N GLU A 157 -8.75 2.82 -3.20
CA GLU A 157 -9.83 1.87 -3.47
C GLU A 157 -9.33 0.57 -4.09
N LEU A 158 -10.15 -0.46 -3.96
CA LEU A 158 -10.02 -1.74 -4.62
C LEU A 158 -11.24 -1.91 -5.52
N VAL A 159 -11.00 -2.12 -6.81
CA VAL A 159 -12.03 -2.30 -7.83
C VAL A 159 -11.78 -3.63 -8.54
N ALA A 160 -12.84 -4.41 -8.74
CA ALA A 160 -12.78 -5.62 -9.57
C ALA A 160 -13.83 -5.55 -10.67
N VAL A 161 -13.43 -5.83 -11.91
CA VAL A 161 -14.29 -5.81 -13.09
C VAL A 161 -14.21 -7.15 -13.81
N CYS A 162 -15.35 -7.66 -14.22
CA CYS A 162 -15.45 -8.91 -14.96
C CYS A 162 -14.87 -8.76 -16.37
N LEU A 163 -13.95 -9.65 -16.76
CA LEU A 163 -13.27 -9.56 -18.06
C LEU A 163 -14.18 -9.89 -19.26
N ASP A 164 -15.24 -10.65 -19.02
CA ASP A 164 -16.12 -11.14 -20.09
C ASP A 164 -17.28 -10.19 -20.35
N THR A 165 -17.76 -9.46 -19.30
CA THR A 165 -19.00 -8.66 -19.34
C THR A 165 -18.79 -7.20 -18.99
N ASP A 166 -17.59 -6.80 -18.60
CA ASP A 166 -17.27 -5.48 -18.07
C ASP A 166 -18.10 -5.05 -16.83
N GLU A 167 -18.80 -6.02 -16.21
CA GLU A 167 -19.58 -5.78 -15.01
C GLU A 167 -18.68 -5.53 -13.81
N LEU A 168 -19.08 -4.58 -12.99
CA LEU A 168 -18.41 -4.26 -11.72
C LEU A 168 -18.67 -5.37 -10.70
N ALA A 169 -17.64 -6.14 -10.35
CA ALA A 169 -17.73 -7.18 -9.34
C ALA A 169 -17.57 -6.65 -7.92
N CYS A 170 -16.82 -5.57 -7.73
CA CYS A 170 -16.78 -4.80 -6.48
C CYS A 170 -16.10 -3.45 -6.64
N ARG A 171 -16.45 -2.53 -5.73
CA ARG A 171 -15.71 -1.32 -5.44
C ARG A 171 -15.72 -1.09 -3.93
N HIS A 172 -14.56 -1.13 -3.31
CA HIS A 172 -14.40 -0.90 -1.88
C HIS A 172 -13.36 0.18 -1.60
N GLN A 173 -13.58 0.95 -0.56
CA GLN A 173 -12.54 1.79 -0.01
C GLN A 173 -11.44 0.89 0.58
N ARG A 174 -10.17 1.13 0.23
CA ARG A 174 -9.05 0.34 0.73
C ARG A 174 -8.85 0.58 2.22
N SER A 175 -8.70 -0.50 2.98
CA SER A 175 -8.37 -0.46 4.39
C SER A 175 -6.90 -0.82 4.61
N PHE A 176 -6.19 -0.01 5.37
CA PHE A 176 -4.82 -0.29 5.82
C PHE A 176 -4.78 -0.99 7.19
N ALA A 177 -5.91 -1.13 7.87
CA ALA A 177 -6.04 -2.02 9.01
C ALA A 177 -5.88 -3.47 8.55
N LYS A 178 -5.50 -4.37 9.47
CA LYS A 178 -5.27 -5.79 9.14
C LYS A 178 -6.40 -6.65 9.67
N ASN A 179 -6.63 -7.79 9.01
CA ASN A 179 -7.60 -8.83 9.40
C ASN A 179 -9.03 -8.27 9.50
N ARG A 180 -9.40 -7.42 8.53
CA ARG A 180 -10.76 -6.90 8.39
C ARG A 180 -11.49 -7.64 7.28
N THR A 181 -12.77 -7.90 7.49
CA THR A 181 -13.70 -8.30 6.44
C THR A 181 -14.53 -7.06 6.08
N ILE A 182 -14.42 -6.62 4.84
CA ILE A 182 -15.11 -5.44 4.29
C ILE A 182 -16.21 -5.95 3.36
N THR A 183 -17.45 -5.87 3.80
CA THR A 183 -18.60 -6.38 3.07
C THR A 183 -19.50 -5.24 2.64
N ALA A 184 -19.75 -5.11 1.34
CA ALA A 184 -20.76 -4.22 0.81
C ALA A 184 -22.16 -4.78 1.12
N LEU A 185 -23.08 -3.90 1.47
CA LEU A 185 -24.43 -4.30 1.85
C LEU A 185 -25.18 -5.02 0.72
N GLU A 186 -24.98 -4.56 -0.52
CA GLU A 186 -25.50 -5.18 -1.74
C GLU A 186 -24.97 -6.60 -1.96
N HIS A 187 -23.69 -6.84 -1.71
CA HIS A 187 -23.09 -8.17 -1.82
C HIS A 187 -23.63 -9.13 -0.75
N ALA A 188 -23.82 -8.63 0.47
CA ALA A 188 -24.42 -9.41 1.56
C ALA A 188 -25.88 -9.82 1.24
N ARG A 189 -26.65 -8.94 0.60
CA ARG A 189 -28.01 -9.24 0.14
C ARG A 189 -28.00 -10.29 -0.97
N ALA A 190 -27.21 -10.07 -2.03
CA ALA A 190 -27.10 -11.00 -3.14
C ALA A 190 -26.62 -12.41 -2.70
N LEU A 191 -25.77 -12.46 -1.69
CA LEU A 191 -25.31 -13.74 -1.12
C LEU A 191 -26.45 -14.46 -0.39
N ARG A 192 -27.27 -13.76 0.42
CA ARG A 192 -28.45 -14.33 1.08
C ARG A 192 -29.50 -14.84 0.09
N GLU A 193 -29.82 -14.05 -0.93
CA GLU A 193 -30.71 -14.45 -2.01
C GLU A 193 -30.25 -15.73 -2.71
N ARG A 194 -28.96 -15.84 -2.97
CA ARG A 194 -28.34 -17.02 -3.56
C ARG A 194 -28.42 -18.25 -2.69
N HIS A 195 -28.37 -18.10 -1.37
CA HIS A 195 -28.51 -19.21 -0.41
C HIS A 195 -29.95 -19.54 -0.06
N GLY A 196 -30.93 -18.83 -0.63
CA GLY A 196 -32.36 -19.06 -0.38
C GLY A 196 -32.84 -18.59 0.99
N GLU A 197 -32.05 -17.72 1.64
CA GLU A 197 -32.46 -17.04 2.87
C GLU A 197 -33.35 -15.86 2.48
N SER A 198 -34.68 -16.07 2.45
CA SER A 198 -35.65 -14.98 2.33
C SER A 198 -35.55 -14.07 3.55
N ASP A 199 -35.71 -12.76 3.30
CA ASP A 199 -35.57 -11.63 4.26
C ASP A 199 -36.75 -11.60 5.27
N GLU A 200 -37.27 -12.75 5.70
CA GLU A 200 -38.24 -12.87 6.79
C GLU A 200 -37.47 -13.00 8.09
N GLY A 201 -37.45 -11.88 8.82
CA GLY A 201 -36.74 -11.71 10.06
C GLY A 201 -37.07 -12.78 11.11
N GLU A 202 -36.18 -13.71 11.34
CA GLU A 202 -36.10 -14.36 12.61
C GLU A 202 -35.29 -13.49 13.56
N ALA A 203 -36.04 -12.78 14.40
CA ALA A 203 -35.53 -12.17 15.59
C ALA A 203 -34.82 -13.28 16.39
N TRP A 204 -33.51 -13.19 16.56
CA TRP A 204 -32.73 -14.03 17.46
C TRP A 204 -33.29 -13.86 18.87
N SER A 205 -34.19 -14.75 19.28
CA SER A 205 -34.58 -14.85 20.69
C SER A 205 -33.44 -15.51 21.47
N SER A 206 -32.74 -14.69 22.23
CA SER A 206 -31.78 -15.16 23.24
C SER A 206 -32.48 -15.93 24.32
N SER A 207 -32.68 -17.23 24.17
CA SER A 207 -33.02 -18.13 25.28
C SER A 207 -32.82 -19.59 24.90
N ALA A 208 -31.59 -20.05 24.95
CA ALA A 208 -31.29 -21.44 25.18
C ALA A 208 -30.20 -21.55 26.25
N PRO A 209 -30.50 -22.07 27.43
CA PRO A 209 -29.48 -22.32 28.45
C PRO A 209 -28.60 -23.49 28.03
N TRP A 210 -27.29 -23.33 28.20
CA TRP A 210 -26.31 -24.41 28.02
C TRP A 210 -26.57 -25.55 28.97
N PRO A 211 -26.50 -26.83 28.57
CA PRO A 211 -26.59 -27.93 29.49
C PRO A 211 -25.36 -27.93 30.40
N SER A 212 -25.63 -27.88 31.70
CA SER A 212 -24.64 -28.05 32.76
C SER A 212 -24.10 -29.47 32.71
N THR A 213 -22.82 -29.62 32.46
CA THR A 213 -22.10 -30.89 32.63
C THR A 213 -21.87 -31.12 34.13
N THR A 214 -22.62 -32.07 34.70
CA THR A 214 -22.32 -32.65 36.00
C THR A 214 -21.53 -33.94 35.83
N SER A 215 -20.49 -34.07 36.64
CA SER A 215 -19.67 -35.20 37.05
C SER A 215 -18.34 -35.35 36.37
#